data_8973d325c236b5cedb66f776044d6b0f
#
_entry.id   8973d325c236b5cedb66f776044d6b0f
#
_cell.length_a   1.000
_cell.length_b   1.000
_cell.length_c   1.000
_cell.angle_alpha   90.00
_cell.angle_beta   90.00
_cell.angle_gamma   90.00
#
_symmetry.space_group_name_H-M   'P 1'
#
loop_
_entity.id
_entity.type
_entity.pdbx_description
1 polymer ?
#
loop_
_entity_poly.entity_id
_entity_poly.type
_entity_poly.pdbx_seq_one_letter_code
_entity_poly.pdbx_strand_id
1 'polypeptide(L)'
;FSEISNKLQSGYALREVINKIDELSFLSNDDKHELSSLYENKIKNMGNAGRNGGEYYTPRPLIKSIVKVVNPVIGETVYDGALGSAGFLCEAYSHMRSSKELSASEYEKLQSHTLYGKEKKSLAYVIGIMNMILHGIEAPNIVHTNTLNENIADIQQKDRVDVVLANPPFG
;
A
#
# COMPACT_ATOMS: atom_id res chain seq x y z
N PHE A 1 6.36 -9.37 12.17
CA PHE A 1 5.33 -9.86 13.13
C PHE A 1 5.81 -9.94 14.58
N SER A 2 7.12 -9.86 14.85
CA SER A 2 7.68 -9.94 16.21
C SER A 2 7.18 -8.86 17.19
N GLU A 3 6.69 -7.75 16.69
CA GLU A 3 6.15 -6.64 17.49
C GLU A 3 4.64 -6.72 17.72
N ILE A 4 3.96 -7.69 17.08
CA ILE A 4 2.50 -7.87 17.19
C ILE A 4 2.24 -8.92 18.26
N SER A 5 1.67 -8.49 19.39
CA SER A 5 1.24 -9.40 20.44
C SER A 5 -0.26 -9.74 20.30
N ASN A 6 -0.59 -11.02 20.43
CA ASN A 6 -1.98 -11.43 20.50
C ASN A 6 -2.61 -10.94 21.81
N LYS A 7 -3.64 -10.12 21.72
CA LYS A 7 -4.41 -9.61 22.87
C LYS A 7 -5.68 -10.40 23.16
N LEU A 8 -6.00 -11.42 22.35
CA LEU A 8 -7.14 -12.29 22.57
C LEU A 8 -6.79 -13.28 23.68
N GLN A 9 -7.45 -13.15 24.84
CA GLN A 9 -7.21 -13.99 26.01
C GLN A 9 -8.11 -15.25 26.04
N SER A 10 -9.15 -15.30 25.21
CA SER A 10 -10.11 -16.39 25.14
C SER A 10 -9.91 -17.21 23.86
N GLY A 11 -9.73 -18.52 24.00
CA GLY A 11 -9.69 -19.46 22.87
C GLY A 11 -11.00 -19.48 22.06
N TYR A 12 -12.14 -19.24 22.70
CA TYR A 12 -13.43 -19.11 22.02
C TYR A 12 -13.47 -17.87 21.12
N ALA A 13 -13.05 -16.71 21.64
CA ALA A 13 -12.98 -15.48 20.86
C ALA A 13 -12.00 -15.60 19.67
N LEU A 14 -10.85 -16.25 19.88
CA LEU A 14 -9.90 -16.52 18.80
C LEU A 14 -10.52 -17.41 17.71
N ARG A 15 -11.22 -18.48 18.11
CA ARG A 15 -11.92 -19.37 17.17
C ARG A 15 -13.01 -18.64 16.39
N GLU A 16 -13.77 -17.78 17.05
CA GLU A 16 -14.81 -16.97 16.41
C GLU A 16 -14.24 -16.02 15.35
N VAL A 17 -13.11 -15.36 15.66
CA VAL A 17 -12.38 -14.51 14.69
C VAL A 17 -11.87 -15.34 13.52
N ILE A 18 -11.26 -16.51 13.75
CA ILE A 18 -10.77 -17.39 12.70
C ILE A 18 -11.94 -17.85 11.79
N ASN A 19 -13.05 -18.26 12.36
CA ASN A 19 -14.23 -18.67 11.59
C ASN A 19 -14.76 -17.52 10.73
N LYS A 20 -14.78 -16.29 11.27
CA LYS A 20 -15.19 -15.10 10.50
C LYS A 20 -14.22 -14.78 9.36
N ILE A 21 -12.94 -14.98 9.54
CA ILE A 21 -11.94 -14.79 8.47
C ILE A 21 -12.10 -15.87 7.40
N ASP A 22 -12.40 -17.11 7.80
CA ASP A 22 -12.60 -18.24 6.88
C ASP A 22 -13.87 -18.09 6.01
N GLU A 23 -14.87 -17.37 6.52
CA GLU A 23 -16.08 -17.00 5.77
C GLU A 23 -15.82 -15.94 4.67
N LEU A 24 -14.68 -15.21 4.74
CA LEU A 24 -14.36 -14.18 3.76
C LEU A 24 -13.91 -14.79 2.44
N SER A 25 -14.54 -14.38 1.36
CA SER A 25 -14.10 -14.71 0.01
C SER A 25 -13.18 -13.61 -0.53
N PHE A 26 -12.06 -14.02 -1.12
CA PHE A 26 -11.12 -13.14 -1.83
C PHE A 26 -11.02 -13.52 -3.31
N LEU A 27 -11.98 -14.32 -3.79
CA LEU A 27 -11.91 -14.93 -5.12
C LEU A 27 -12.42 -14.00 -6.22
N SER A 28 -13.45 -13.20 -5.93
CA SER A 28 -13.98 -12.26 -6.92
C SER A 28 -13.35 -10.87 -6.81
N ASN A 29 -13.36 -10.11 -7.91
CA ASN A 29 -12.94 -8.71 -7.89
C ASN A 29 -13.88 -7.84 -7.06
N ASP A 30 -15.17 -8.18 -7.01
CA ASP A 30 -16.17 -7.44 -6.25
C ASP A 30 -15.95 -7.60 -4.74
N ASP A 31 -15.65 -8.83 -4.27
CA ASP A 31 -15.29 -9.10 -2.88
C ASP A 31 -14.03 -8.32 -2.46
N LYS A 32 -13.00 -8.32 -3.31
CA LYS A 32 -11.76 -7.56 -3.07
C LYS A 32 -12.03 -6.06 -2.98
N HIS A 33 -12.92 -5.54 -3.81
CA HIS A 33 -13.25 -4.12 -3.82
C HIS A 33 -14.04 -3.70 -2.57
N GLU A 34 -14.99 -4.52 -2.13
CA GLU A 34 -15.73 -4.29 -0.88
C GLU A 34 -14.80 -4.31 0.33
N LEU A 35 -13.94 -5.33 0.43
CA LEU A 35 -12.95 -5.46 1.49
C LEU A 35 -11.94 -4.31 1.48
N SER A 36 -11.50 -3.86 0.32
CA SER A 36 -10.64 -2.69 0.17
C SER A 36 -11.30 -1.45 0.75
N SER A 37 -12.58 -1.21 0.43
CA SER A 37 -13.32 -0.05 0.94
C SER A 37 -13.50 -0.09 2.46
N LEU A 38 -13.82 -1.25 3.02
CA LEU A 38 -13.92 -1.46 4.47
C LEU A 38 -12.56 -1.26 5.16
N TYR A 39 -11.49 -1.79 4.57
CA TYR A 39 -10.13 -1.66 5.07
C TYR A 39 -9.66 -0.21 5.07
N GLU A 40 -9.89 0.53 4.00
CA GLU A 40 -9.57 1.96 3.94
C GLU A 40 -10.31 2.80 4.96
N ASN A 41 -11.61 2.54 5.16
CA ASN A 41 -12.39 3.19 6.22
C ASN A 41 -11.80 2.89 7.60
N LYS A 42 -11.33 1.67 7.84
CA LYS A 42 -10.67 1.30 9.09
C LYS A 42 -9.36 2.06 9.28
N ILE A 43 -8.52 2.12 8.26
CA ILE A 43 -7.24 2.88 8.29
C ILE A 43 -7.50 4.36 8.57
N LYS A 44 -8.47 4.97 7.89
CA LYS A 44 -8.88 6.36 8.10
C LYS A 44 -9.28 6.62 9.55
N ASN A 45 -10.07 5.72 10.14
CA ASN A 45 -10.50 5.84 11.52
C ASN A 45 -9.36 5.62 12.53
N MET A 46 -8.41 4.74 12.23
CA MET A 46 -7.18 4.60 13.00
C MET A 46 -6.34 5.88 12.93
N GLY A 47 -6.30 6.53 11.76
CA GLY A 47 -5.65 7.82 11.55
C GLY A 47 -6.19 8.93 12.44
N ASN A 48 -7.46 8.91 12.75
CA ASN A 48 -8.14 9.91 13.58
C ASN A 48 -8.11 9.62 15.09
N ALA A 49 -7.68 8.43 15.50
CA ALA A 49 -7.87 7.93 16.88
C ALA A 49 -6.72 8.24 17.87
N GLY A 50 -5.71 9.04 17.52
CA GLY A 50 -4.65 9.37 18.47
C GLY A 50 -3.42 10.05 17.86
N ARG A 51 -2.45 10.42 18.72
CA ARG A 51 -1.24 11.19 18.36
C ARG A 51 -0.42 10.61 17.19
N ASN A 52 -0.57 9.33 16.87
CA ASN A 52 0.20 8.64 15.84
C ASN A 52 -0.66 8.17 14.65
N GLY A 53 -1.96 8.35 14.68
CA GLY A 53 -2.86 7.79 13.69
C GLY A 53 -2.86 8.55 12.35
N GLY A 54 -2.62 9.86 12.36
CA GLY A 54 -2.51 10.68 11.16
C GLY A 54 -1.28 10.41 10.31
N GLU A 55 -0.26 9.76 10.88
CA GLU A 55 1.01 9.48 10.22
C GLU A 55 0.90 8.44 9.09
N TYR A 56 -0.18 7.63 9.07
CA TYR A 56 -0.30 6.52 8.10
C TYR A 56 -1.33 6.76 7.01
N TYR A 57 -2.08 7.87 7.07
CA TYR A 57 -3.19 8.10 6.17
C TYR A 57 -3.12 9.47 5.52
N THR A 58 -2.96 9.48 4.21
CA THR A 58 -3.14 10.66 3.37
C THR A 58 -4.56 10.66 2.79
N PRO A 59 -5.31 11.79 2.83
CA PRO A 59 -6.68 11.85 2.30
C PRO A 59 -6.76 11.44 0.84
N ARG A 60 -7.63 10.51 0.50
CA ARG A 60 -7.78 9.96 -0.86
C ARG A 60 -8.05 11.02 -1.95
N PRO A 61 -8.88 12.05 -1.73
CA PRO A 61 -9.06 13.10 -2.74
C PRO A 61 -7.77 13.84 -3.10
N LEU A 62 -6.89 14.04 -2.10
CA LEU A 62 -5.59 14.67 -2.33
C LEU A 62 -4.68 13.76 -3.16
N ILE A 63 -4.58 12.47 -2.76
CA ILE A 63 -3.80 11.47 -3.50
C ILE A 63 -4.26 11.41 -4.95
N LYS A 64 -5.57 11.28 -5.21
CA LYS A 64 -6.16 11.25 -6.55
C LYS A 64 -5.79 12.48 -7.38
N SER A 65 -5.85 13.65 -6.77
CA SER A 65 -5.49 14.91 -7.46
C SER A 65 -4.01 14.91 -7.84
N ILE A 66 -3.13 14.50 -6.94
CA ILE A 66 -1.68 14.45 -7.19
C ILE A 66 -1.37 13.43 -8.28
N VAL A 67 -1.88 12.20 -8.18
CA VAL A 67 -1.65 11.15 -9.18
C VAL A 67 -2.17 11.57 -10.55
N LYS A 68 -3.34 12.21 -10.61
CA LYS A 68 -3.90 12.72 -11.87
C LYS A 68 -3.05 13.82 -12.52
N VAL A 69 -2.43 14.68 -11.72
CA VAL A 69 -1.53 15.74 -12.21
C VAL A 69 -0.21 15.17 -12.70
N VAL A 70 0.38 14.24 -11.91
CA VAL A 70 1.64 13.58 -12.28
C VAL A 70 1.44 12.65 -13.47
N ASN A 71 0.28 12.01 -13.56
CA ASN A 71 -0.15 11.15 -14.67
C ASN A 71 0.87 10.04 -15.00
N PRO A 72 1.25 9.18 -14.04
CA PRO A 72 2.17 8.07 -14.30
C PRO A 72 1.60 7.12 -15.36
N VAL A 73 2.44 6.66 -16.29
CA VAL A 73 2.03 5.82 -17.41
C VAL A 73 2.65 4.43 -17.35
N ILE A 74 2.04 3.46 -18.04
CA ILE A 74 2.57 2.09 -18.13
C ILE A 74 3.97 2.10 -18.71
N GLY A 75 4.89 1.48 -17.98
CA GLY A 75 6.31 1.43 -18.32
C GLY A 75 7.20 2.29 -17.43
N GLU A 76 6.63 3.27 -16.74
CA GLU A 76 7.32 4.03 -15.71
C GLU A 76 7.33 3.29 -14.38
N THR A 77 8.38 3.54 -13.59
CA THR A 77 8.52 3.07 -12.21
C THR A 77 8.06 4.16 -11.24
N VAL A 78 7.24 3.78 -10.25
CA VAL A 78 6.70 4.68 -9.21
C VAL A 78 7.21 4.26 -7.86
N TYR A 79 7.73 5.20 -7.08
CA TYR A 79 8.31 4.95 -5.78
C TYR A 79 7.67 5.81 -4.68
N ASP A 80 7.40 5.18 -3.53
CA ASP A 80 6.99 5.82 -2.28
C ASP A 80 7.94 5.44 -1.14
N GLY A 81 8.79 6.38 -0.74
CA GLY A 81 9.77 6.19 0.34
C GLY A 81 9.22 6.38 1.74
N ALA A 82 7.94 6.74 1.88
CA ALA A 82 7.23 6.93 3.15
C ALA A 82 5.83 6.31 3.05
N LEU A 83 5.80 5.01 2.71
CA LEU A 83 4.64 4.27 2.20
C LEU A 83 3.36 4.44 3.03
N GLY A 84 3.46 4.43 4.36
CA GLY A 84 2.30 4.45 5.23
C GLY A 84 1.29 3.35 4.88
N SER A 85 0.07 3.75 4.53
CA SER A 85 -0.99 2.83 4.07
C SER A 85 -0.92 2.49 2.58
N ALA A 86 0.15 2.80 1.88
CA ALA A 86 0.35 2.61 0.44
C ALA A 86 -0.63 3.37 -0.46
N GLY A 87 -1.19 4.47 0.02
CA GLY A 87 -2.23 5.18 -0.70
C GLY A 87 -1.82 5.68 -2.08
N PHE A 88 -0.62 6.21 -2.21
CA PHE A 88 -0.10 6.69 -3.50
C PHE A 88 0.11 5.56 -4.49
N LEU A 89 0.69 4.44 -4.06
CA LEU A 89 0.94 3.29 -4.95
C LEU A 89 -0.35 2.62 -5.39
N CYS A 90 -1.33 2.47 -4.49
CA CYS A 90 -2.66 1.94 -4.83
C CYS A 90 -3.38 2.82 -5.86
N GLU A 91 -3.34 4.14 -5.68
CA GLU A 91 -3.98 5.07 -6.64
C GLU A 91 -3.23 5.12 -7.97
N ALA A 92 -1.88 5.10 -7.96
CA ALA A 92 -1.08 5.03 -9.19
C ALA A 92 -1.37 3.74 -9.97
N TYR A 93 -1.47 2.61 -9.28
CA TYR A 93 -1.89 1.33 -9.88
C TYR A 93 -3.27 1.43 -10.54
N SER A 94 -4.26 1.95 -9.81
CA SER A 94 -5.62 2.11 -10.32
C SER A 94 -5.67 3.05 -11.52
N HIS A 95 -4.93 4.15 -11.48
CA HIS A 95 -4.80 5.10 -12.56
C HIS A 95 -4.22 4.47 -13.82
N MET A 96 -3.08 3.79 -13.70
CA MET A 96 -2.42 3.12 -14.83
C MET A 96 -3.28 2.01 -15.42
N ARG A 97 -3.90 1.18 -14.54
CA ARG A 97 -4.75 0.07 -14.97
C ARG A 97 -5.98 0.53 -15.73
N SER A 98 -6.56 1.67 -15.36
CA SER A 98 -7.78 2.21 -16.00
C SER A 98 -7.50 3.08 -17.22
N SER A 99 -6.25 3.40 -17.54
CA SER A 99 -5.89 4.33 -18.62
C SER A 99 -6.16 3.77 -20.02
N LYS A 100 -6.07 2.44 -20.19
CA LYS A 100 -6.31 1.72 -21.45
C LYS A 100 -6.47 0.21 -21.19
N GLU A 101 -6.90 -0.53 -22.20
CA GLU A 101 -6.76 -1.99 -22.19
C GLU A 101 -5.28 -2.38 -22.19
N LEU A 102 -4.89 -3.22 -21.22
CA LEU A 102 -3.51 -3.68 -21.07
C LEU A 102 -3.31 -5.03 -21.77
N SER A 103 -2.23 -5.16 -22.51
CA SER A 103 -1.75 -6.46 -22.93
C SER A 103 -1.27 -7.28 -21.73
N ALA A 104 -1.15 -8.60 -21.89
CA ALA A 104 -0.66 -9.49 -20.84
C ALA A 104 0.75 -9.08 -20.33
N SER A 105 1.64 -8.64 -21.21
CA SER A 105 2.98 -8.17 -20.85
C SER A 105 2.95 -6.85 -20.08
N GLU A 106 2.07 -5.91 -20.45
CA GLU A 106 1.90 -4.65 -19.71
C GLU A 106 1.30 -4.88 -18.33
N TYR A 107 0.35 -5.81 -18.22
CA TYR A 107 -0.23 -6.19 -16.95
C TYR A 107 0.83 -6.83 -16.02
N GLU A 108 1.61 -7.78 -16.52
CA GLU A 108 2.72 -8.40 -15.80
C GLU A 108 3.73 -7.35 -15.31
N LYS A 109 4.10 -6.41 -16.17
CA LYS A 109 5.00 -5.30 -15.83
C LYS A 109 4.42 -4.41 -14.74
N LEU A 110 3.13 -4.05 -14.83
CA LEU A 110 2.42 -3.27 -13.83
C LEU A 110 2.40 -3.97 -12.47
N GLN A 111 2.23 -5.29 -12.45
CA GLN A 111 2.20 -6.10 -11.22
C GLN A 111 3.59 -6.24 -10.56
N SER A 112 4.65 -6.43 -11.35
CA SER A 112 5.93 -6.91 -10.83
C SER A 112 7.05 -5.88 -10.85
N HIS A 113 6.98 -4.87 -11.75
CA HIS A 113 8.13 -4.01 -12.07
C HIS A 113 7.81 -2.51 -12.11
N THR A 114 6.68 -2.10 -11.55
CA THR A 114 6.23 -0.71 -11.61
C THR A 114 6.23 -0.02 -10.24
N LEU A 115 5.74 -0.70 -9.20
CA LEU A 115 5.45 -0.07 -7.92
C LEU A 115 6.45 -0.50 -6.85
N TYR A 116 7.17 0.46 -6.28
CA TYR A 116 8.20 0.23 -5.26
C TYR A 116 7.97 1.13 -4.06
N GLY A 117 8.29 0.65 -2.87
CA GLY A 117 8.15 1.48 -1.68
C GLY A 117 9.00 1.02 -0.51
N LYS A 118 9.12 1.90 0.48
CA LYS A 118 9.79 1.63 1.75
C LYS A 118 8.95 2.11 2.90
N GLU A 119 8.92 1.33 3.98
CA GLU A 119 8.26 1.70 5.23
C GLU A 119 9.10 1.25 6.43
N LYS A 120 9.29 2.16 7.37
CA LYS A 120 10.08 1.90 8.58
C LYS A 120 9.26 1.22 9.68
N LYS A 121 7.99 1.62 9.84
CA LYS A 121 7.14 1.17 10.95
C LYS A 121 6.47 -0.14 10.61
N SER A 122 6.68 -1.19 11.41
CA SER A 122 6.16 -2.55 11.18
C SER A 122 4.65 -2.59 10.97
N LEU A 123 3.87 -1.84 11.77
CA LEU A 123 2.42 -1.80 11.62
C LEU A 123 2.00 -1.14 10.30
N ALA A 124 2.60 -0.01 9.93
CA ALA A 124 2.31 0.69 8.68
C ALA A 124 2.71 -0.17 7.46
N TYR A 125 3.86 -0.85 7.53
CA TYR A 125 4.30 -1.81 6.52
C TYR A 125 3.25 -2.90 6.26
N VAL A 126 2.73 -3.54 7.32
CA VAL A 126 1.68 -4.58 7.20
C VAL A 126 0.39 -3.98 6.62
N ILE A 127 -0.02 -2.81 7.10
CA ILE A 127 -1.20 -2.09 6.60
C ILE A 127 -1.05 -1.77 5.10
N GLY A 128 0.11 -1.26 4.69
CA GLY A 128 0.38 -0.92 3.29
C GLY A 128 0.35 -2.14 2.38
N ILE A 129 1.03 -3.23 2.76
CA ILE A 129 1.02 -4.50 2.00
C ILE A 129 -0.40 -5.02 1.84
N MET A 130 -1.19 -5.10 2.93
CA MET A 130 -2.57 -5.57 2.86
C MET A 130 -3.43 -4.69 1.97
N ASN A 131 -3.24 -3.36 2.03
CA ASN A 131 -3.97 -2.44 1.17
C ASN A 131 -3.65 -2.65 -0.32
N MET A 132 -2.36 -2.86 -0.65
CA MET A 132 -1.94 -3.14 -2.03
C MET A 132 -2.55 -4.45 -2.55
N ILE A 133 -2.53 -5.51 -1.75
CA ILE A 133 -3.14 -6.80 -2.11
C ILE A 133 -4.64 -6.66 -2.36
N LEU A 134 -5.36 -5.93 -1.49
CA LEU A 134 -6.79 -5.69 -1.66
C LEU A 134 -7.11 -4.84 -2.90
N HIS A 135 -6.20 -3.99 -3.35
CA HIS A 135 -6.31 -3.26 -4.62
C HIS A 135 -5.93 -4.10 -5.84
N GLY A 136 -5.56 -5.37 -5.67
CA GLY A 136 -5.23 -6.29 -6.74
C GLY A 136 -3.77 -6.28 -7.18
N ILE A 137 -2.86 -5.75 -6.35
CA ILE A 137 -1.42 -5.86 -6.54
C ILE A 137 -0.96 -7.15 -5.88
N GLU A 138 -0.66 -8.18 -6.66
CA GLU A 138 -0.43 -9.54 -6.17
C GLU A 138 0.92 -9.73 -5.48
N ALA A 139 1.94 -9.00 -5.94
CA ALA A 139 3.32 -9.09 -5.44
C ALA A 139 3.91 -7.70 -5.14
N PRO A 140 3.51 -7.06 -4.02
CA PRO A 140 4.02 -5.72 -3.67
C PRO A 140 5.54 -5.69 -3.45
N ASN A 141 6.26 -4.84 -4.20
CA ASN A 141 7.71 -4.64 -4.05
C ASN A 141 8.00 -3.61 -2.94
N ILE A 142 7.71 -3.97 -1.70
CA ILE A 142 7.88 -3.09 -0.54
C ILE A 142 8.96 -3.63 0.39
N VAL A 143 9.87 -2.76 0.79
CA VAL A 143 10.95 -3.10 1.72
C VAL A 143 10.68 -2.51 3.10
N HIS A 144 10.73 -3.35 4.13
CA HIS A 144 10.62 -2.91 5.53
C HIS A 144 11.96 -2.34 5.99
N THR A 145 12.18 -1.05 5.79
CA THR A 145 13.43 -0.35 6.14
C THR A 145 13.19 1.14 6.35
N ASN A 146 14.17 1.81 6.97
CA ASN A 146 14.18 3.26 7.04
C ASN A 146 14.84 3.84 5.78
N THR A 147 14.08 4.53 4.96
CA THR A 147 14.56 5.20 3.73
C THR A 147 15.75 6.13 3.99
N LEU A 148 15.81 6.76 5.15
CA LEU A 148 16.89 7.71 5.49
C LEU A 148 18.20 7.04 5.92
N ASN A 149 18.25 5.72 6.06
CA ASN A 149 19.47 4.99 6.40
C ASN A 149 20.38 4.75 5.18
N GLU A 150 19.89 5.00 3.98
CA GLU A 150 20.67 4.83 2.76
C GLU A 150 21.55 6.06 2.52
N ASN A 151 22.81 5.80 2.18
CA ASN A 151 23.72 6.86 1.78
C ASN A 151 23.42 7.22 0.31
N ILE A 152 23.17 8.51 0.05
CA ILE A 152 22.93 9.03 -1.30
C ILE A 152 24.08 8.68 -2.27
N ALA A 153 25.31 8.61 -1.75
CA ALA A 153 26.49 8.25 -2.56
C ALA A 153 26.44 6.81 -3.11
N ASP A 154 25.66 5.92 -2.48
CA ASP A 154 25.53 4.51 -2.89
C ASP A 154 24.43 4.31 -3.95
N ILE A 155 23.57 5.31 -4.17
CA ILE A 155 22.49 5.27 -5.17
C ILE A 155 23.08 5.39 -6.58
N GLN A 156 22.92 4.31 -7.35
CA GLN A 156 23.39 4.23 -8.73
C GLN A 156 22.29 4.57 -9.73
N GLN A 157 22.65 4.67 -11.01
CA GLN A 157 21.68 4.92 -12.09
C GLN A 157 20.58 3.86 -12.16
N LYS A 158 20.89 2.61 -11.87
CA LYS A 158 19.93 1.50 -11.86
C LYS A 158 18.88 1.59 -10.74
N ASP A 159 19.17 2.37 -9.70
CA ASP A 159 18.30 2.53 -8.52
C ASP A 159 17.34 3.72 -8.67
N ARG A 160 17.46 4.46 -9.78
CA ARG A 160 16.60 5.60 -10.08
C ARG A 160 15.23 5.13 -10.55
N VAL A 161 14.22 5.91 -10.21
CA VAL A 161 12.81 5.69 -10.60
C VAL A 161 12.35 6.87 -11.45
N ASP A 162 11.29 6.65 -12.23
CA ASP A 162 10.74 7.69 -13.12
C ASP A 162 9.87 8.67 -12.32
N VAL A 163 9.10 8.18 -11.35
CA VAL A 163 8.14 8.96 -10.57
C VAL A 163 8.31 8.70 -9.07
N VAL A 164 8.35 9.76 -8.27
CA VAL A 164 8.30 9.69 -6.81
C VAL A 164 7.01 10.32 -6.30
N LEU A 165 6.23 9.56 -5.55
CA LEU A 165 5.00 9.99 -4.89
C LEU A 165 5.09 9.66 -3.41
N ALA A 166 5.29 10.64 -2.56
CA ALA A 166 5.46 10.40 -1.12
C ALA A 166 4.90 11.55 -0.28
N ASN A 167 4.41 11.22 0.91
CA ASN A 167 4.07 12.17 1.96
C ASN A 167 4.86 11.81 3.22
N PRO A 168 6.12 12.27 3.35
CA PRO A 168 6.96 11.94 4.50
C PRO A 168 6.40 12.58 5.78
N PRO A 169 6.62 11.93 6.96
CA PRO A 169 6.19 12.49 8.23
C PRO A 169 6.92 13.80 8.52
N PHE A 170 6.23 14.70 9.20
CA PHE A 170 6.83 15.92 9.73
C PHE A 170 7.83 15.55 10.83
N GLY A 171 9.05 16.07 10.71
CA GLY A 171 10.15 15.83 11.65
C GLY A 171 10.00 16.53 13.01
#